data_c2be11c9dacf62d7a29078b46adbc69b
#
_entry.id   c2be11c9dacf62d7a29078b46adbc69b
#
_cell.length_a   1.000
_cell.length_b   1.000
_cell.length_c   1.000
_cell.angle_alpha   90.00
_cell.angle_beta   90.00
_cell.angle_gamma   90.00
#
_symmetry.space_group_name_H-M   'P 1'
#
loop_
_entity.id
_entity.type
_entity.pdbx_description
1 polymer ?
#
loop_
_entity_poly.entity_id
_entity_poly.type
_entity_poly.pdbx_seq_one_letter_code
_entity_poly.pdbx_strand_id
1 'polypeptide(L)'
;DRVGLSGFGLRKPGQLSGGQQQRVALARAIINQPKLLLLDEPLSALDRNFRQSMQIELKNLQHDLGICFLFVTHDQEEALTMSDQVVVLNQGAIEQIGSPEVLYHQPASRFVAGFIGDGALFTGKIGNTVENPMLVTEDGLELPVGVGPNVGDSATLIIRPEQLEIAEENP
;
A
#
# COMPACT_ATOMS: atom_id res chain seq x y z
N ASP A 1 -22.85 -17.79 -10.48
CA ASP A 1 -21.59 -18.20 -9.87
C ASP A 1 -20.72 -16.94 -9.65
N ARG A 2 -20.76 -16.38 -8.45
CA ARG A 2 -20.08 -15.10 -8.12
C ARG A 2 -18.60 -15.28 -7.72
N VAL A 3 -18.14 -16.52 -7.51
CA VAL A 3 -16.78 -16.81 -7.02
C VAL A 3 -16.02 -17.79 -7.92
N GLY A 4 -16.48 -18.03 -9.16
CA GLY A 4 -15.80 -18.90 -10.12
C GLY A 4 -15.67 -20.36 -9.71
N LEU A 5 -16.64 -20.90 -8.98
CA LEU A 5 -16.65 -22.29 -8.50
C LEU A 5 -17.67 -23.19 -9.19
N SER A 6 -18.16 -22.81 -10.39
CA SER A 6 -19.06 -23.66 -11.17
C SER A 6 -18.43 -25.05 -11.43
N GLY A 7 -19.22 -26.09 -11.19
CA GLY A 7 -18.79 -27.49 -11.35
C GLY A 7 -17.99 -28.08 -10.17
N PHE A 8 -17.67 -27.31 -9.15
CA PHE A 8 -16.90 -27.80 -7.99
C PHE A 8 -17.73 -28.20 -6.79
N GLY A 9 -19.06 -28.03 -6.83
CA GLY A 9 -19.95 -28.22 -5.68
C GLY A 9 -19.95 -29.60 -5.02
N LEU A 10 -19.55 -30.65 -5.74
CA LEU A 10 -19.45 -32.02 -5.22
C LEU A 10 -18.04 -32.40 -4.74
N ARG A 11 -17.03 -31.52 -4.92
CA ARG A 11 -15.67 -31.83 -4.50
C ARG A 11 -15.49 -31.61 -3.01
N LYS A 12 -14.73 -32.52 -2.39
CA LYS A 12 -14.31 -32.36 -0.98
C LYS A 12 -13.17 -31.35 -0.90
N PRO A 13 -12.98 -30.65 0.26
CA PRO A 13 -11.92 -29.65 0.42
C PRO A 13 -10.52 -30.12 -0.03
N GLY A 14 -10.13 -31.34 0.29
CA GLY A 14 -8.84 -31.90 -0.12
C GLY A 14 -8.68 -32.18 -1.64
N GLN A 15 -9.73 -32.00 -2.43
CA GLN A 15 -9.74 -32.13 -3.87
C GLN A 15 -9.71 -30.76 -4.59
N LEU A 16 -9.60 -29.69 -3.80
CA LEU A 16 -9.55 -28.31 -4.26
C LEU A 16 -8.12 -27.78 -4.13
N SER A 17 -7.68 -26.96 -5.08
CA SER A 17 -6.44 -26.20 -4.94
C SER A 17 -6.58 -25.15 -3.81
N GLY A 18 -5.45 -24.62 -3.31
CA GLY A 18 -5.45 -23.60 -2.27
C GLY A 18 -6.32 -22.38 -2.63
N GLY A 19 -6.20 -21.87 -3.85
CA GLY A 19 -7.04 -20.77 -4.33
C GLY A 19 -8.53 -21.14 -4.43
N GLN A 20 -8.87 -22.39 -4.81
CA GLN A 20 -10.26 -22.86 -4.81
C GLN A 20 -10.82 -22.98 -3.39
N GLN A 21 -10.02 -23.43 -2.42
CA GLN A 21 -10.41 -23.46 -1.00
C GLN A 21 -10.68 -22.06 -0.47
N GLN A 22 -9.84 -21.09 -0.87
CA GLN A 22 -10.00 -19.68 -0.48
C GLN A 22 -11.29 -19.09 -1.07
N ARG A 23 -11.60 -19.36 -2.33
CA ARG A 23 -12.88 -18.97 -2.96
C ARG A 23 -14.10 -19.62 -2.26
N VAL A 24 -13.98 -20.86 -1.77
CA VAL A 24 -15.01 -21.48 -0.94
C VAL A 24 -15.19 -20.74 0.39
N ALA A 25 -14.10 -20.39 1.05
CA ALA A 25 -14.15 -19.61 2.29
C ALA A 25 -14.83 -18.24 2.07
N LEU A 26 -14.47 -17.56 0.99
CA LEU A 26 -15.08 -16.30 0.57
C LEU A 26 -16.58 -16.48 0.27
N ALA A 27 -16.97 -17.51 -0.50
CA ALA A 27 -18.37 -17.82 -0.77
C ALA A 27 -19.18 -18.03 0.51
N ARG A 28 -18.62 -18.74 1.47
CA ARG A 28 -19.24 -18.93 2.79
C ARG A 28 -19.44 -17.62 3.56
N ALA A 29 -18.48 -16.72 3.48
CA ALA A 29 -18.52 -15.44 4.19
C ALA A 29 -19.58 -14.50 3.59
N ILE A 30 -19.78 -14.52 2.26
CA ILE A 30 -20.71 -13.62 1.56
C ILE A 30 -22.15 -14.15 1.45
N ILE A 31 -22.40 -15.45 1.69
CA ILE A 31 -23.72 -16.05 1.50
C ILE A 31 -24.82 -15.39 2.33
N ASN A 32 -24.46 -14.87 3.50
CA ASN A 32 -25.35 -14.18 4.41
C ASN A 32 -25.50 -12.67 4.11
N GLN A 33 -24.91 -12.19 3.01
CA GLN A 33 -24.93 -10.79 2.59
C GLN A 33 -24.54 -9.82 3.73
N PRO A 34 -23.35 -9.97 4.32
CA PRO A 34 -22.93 -9.08 5.41
C PRO A 34 -22.74 -7.66 4.90
N LYS A 35 -22.88 -6.66 5.76
CA LYS A 35 -22.56 -5.27 5.44
C LYS A 35 -21.04 -5.00 5.43
N LEU A 36 -20.29 -5.77 6.20
CA LEU A 36 -18.86 -5.69 6.36
C LEU A 36 -18.27 -7.09 6.30
N LEU A 37 -17.25 -7.27 5.47
CA LEU A 37 -16.45 -8.49 5.36
C LEU A 37 -15.04 -8.22 5.89
N LEU A 38 -14.62 -9.01 6.88
CA LEU A 38 -13.26 -8.95 7.43
C LEU A 38 -12.40 -10.04 6.77
N LEU A 39 -11.26 -9.63 6.22
CA LEU A 39 -10.31 -10.49 5.52
C LEU A 39 -8.93 -10.31 6.15
N ASP A 40 -8.49 -11.33 6.86
CA ASP A 40 -7.18 -11.35 7.50
C ASP A 40 -6.18 -12.07 6.60
N GLU A 41 -5.19 -11.33 6.07
CA GLU A 41 -4.17 -11.78 5.12
C GLU A 41 -4.70 -12.68 4.00
N PRO A 42 -5.74 -12.26 3.25
CA PRO A 42 -6.48 -13.15 2.34
C PRO A 42 -5.66 -13.66 1.16
N LEU A 43 -4.52 -13.07 0.85
CA LEU A 43 -3.71 -13.39 -0.33
C LEU A 43 -2.29 -13.88 0.04
N SER A 44 -1.95 -13.97 1.32
CA SER A 44 -0.59 -14.27 1.80
C SER A 44 -0.05 -15.63 1.34
N ALA A 45 -0.91 -16.63 1.19
CA ALA A 45 -0.54 -17.99 0.78
C ALA A 45 -0.42 -18.20 -0.74
N LEU A 46 -0.59 -17.14 -1.55
CA LEU A 46 -0.62 -17.22 -3.01
C LEU A 46 0.72 -16.81 -3.63
N ASP A 47 1.08 -17.46 -4.75
CA ASP A 47 2.18 -16.97 -5.59
C ASP A 47 1.84 -15.62 -6.23
N ARG A 48 2.86 -14.90 -6.71
CA ARG A 48 2.74 -13.52 -7.19
C ARG A 48 1.71 -13.37 -8.32
N ASN A 49 1.75 -14.23 -9.32
CA ASN A 49 0.85 -14.11 -10.49
C ASN A 49 -0.59 -14.39 -10.11
N PHE A 50 -0.79 -15.39 -9.26
CA PHE A 50 -2.13 -15.77 -8.79
C PHE A 50 -2.68 -14.71 -7.83
N ARG A 51 -1.82 -14.08 -7.01
CA ARG A 51 -2.18 -12.98 -6.11
C ARG A 51 -2.75 -11.79 -6.87
N GLN A 52 -2.08 -11.32 -7.93
CA GLN A 52 -2.56 -10.21 -8.76
C GLN A 52 -3.93 -10.51 -9.40
N SER A 53 -4.12 -11.72 -9.89
CA SER A 53 -5.43 -12.13 -10.43
C SER A 53 -6.53 -12.11 -9.37
N MET A 54 -6.21 -12.55 -8.14
CA MET A 54 -7.14 -12.56 -7.01
C MET A 54 -7.46 -11.17 -6.48
N GLN A 55 -6.51 -10.24 -6.51
CA GLN A 55 -6.75 -8.83 -6.16
C GLN A 55 -7.83 -8.22 -7.05
N ILE A 56 -7.70 -8.39 -8.36
CA ILE A 56 -8.69 -7.90 -9.34
C ILE A 56 -10.05 -8.56 -9.08
N GLU A 57 -10.07 -9.87 -8.85
CA GLU A 57 -11.30 -10.63 -8.62
C GLU A 57 -12.01 -10.20 -7.33
N LEU A 58 -11.27 -9.99 -6.23
CA LEU A 58 -11.80 -9.50 -4.97
C LEU A 58 -12.35 -8.08 -5.08
N LYS A 59 -11.67 -7.21 -5.82
CA LYS A 59 -12.13 -5.83 -6.06
C LYS A 59 -13.42 -5.80 -6.88
N ASN A 60 -13.50 -6.60 -7.93
CA ASN A 60 -14.72 -6.74 -8.73
C ASN A 60 -15.87 -7.31 -7.88
N LEU A 61 -15.59 -8.32 -7.08
CA LEU A 61 -16.58 -8.92 -6.19
C LEU A 61 -17.09 -7.92 -5.14
N GLN A 62 -16.22 -7.12 -4.55
CA GLN A 62 -16.59 -6.07 -3.60
C GLN A 62 -17.52 -5.05 -4.27
N HIS A 63 -17.17 -4.60 -5.48
CA HIS A 63 -18.00 -3.68 -6.26
C HIS A 63 -19.37 -4.28 -6.58
N ASP A 64 -19.42 -5.53 -7.07
CA ASP A 64 -20.65 -6.22 -7.45
C ASP A 64 -21.59 -6.49 -6.27
N LEU A 65 -21.03 -6.70 -5.09
CA LEU A 65 -21.79 -6.94 -3.86
C LEU A 65 -22.23 -5.65 -3.17
N GLY A 66 -21.52 -4.54 -3.40
CA GLY A 66 -21.77 -3.25 -2.74
C GLY A 66 -21.57 -3.31 -1.22
N ILE A 67 -20.67 -4.16 -0.73
CA ILE A 67 -20.37 -4.32 0.69
C ILE A 67 -19.00 -3.75 1.03
N CYS A 68 -18.81 -3.39 2.30
CA CYS A 68 -17.52 -2.92 2.78
C CYS A 68 -16.59 -4.11 3.03
N PHE A 69 -15.34 -4.03 2.54
CA PHE A 69 -14.26 -4.98 2.86
C PHE A 69 -13.25 -4.31 3.79
N LEU A 70 -12.86 -4.99 4.84
CA LEU A 70 -11.72 -4.61 5.68
C LEU A 70 -10.64 -5.69 5.53
N PHE A 71 -9.52 -5.32 4.91
CA PHE A 71 -8.36 -6.18 4.74
C PHE A 71 -7.33 -5.91 5.83
N VAL A 72 -6.75 -6.96 6.39
CA VAL A 72 -5.51 -6.88 7.13
C VAL A 72 -4.43 -7.51 6.25
N THR A 73 -3.38 -6.78 5.95
CA THR A 73 -2.26 -7.27 5.14
C THR A 73 -0.95 -6.63 5.60
N HIS A 74 0.16 -7.32 5.40
CA HIS A 74 1.51 -6.77 5.52
C HIS A 74 2.11 -6.44 4.13
N ASP A 75 1.39 -6.71 3.06
CA ASP A 75 1.79 -6.41 1.70
C ASP A 75 1.31 -5.00 1.30
N GLN A 76 2.27 -4.12 1.03
CA GLN A 76 2.01 -2.72 0.68
C GLN A 76 1.30 -2.61 -0.68
N GLU A 77 1.68 -3.46 -1.65
CA GLU A 77 1.08 -3.47 -2.98
C GLU A 77 -0.42 -3.80 -2.89
N GLU A 78 -0.78 -4.77 -2.03
CA GLU A 78 -2.19 -5.08 -1.76
C GLU A 78 -2.94 -3.89 -1.17
N ALA A 79 -2.37 -3.26 -0.13
CA ALA A 79 -3.00 -2.12 0.53
C ALA A 79 -3.22 -0.95 -0.43
N LEU A 80 -2.22 -0.63 -1.26
CA LEU A 80 -2.28 0.51 -2.17
C LEU A 80 -3.18 0.27 -3.40
N THR A 81 -3.25 -0.98 -3.90
CA THR A 81 -4.01 -1.27 -5.14
C THR A 81 -5.47 -1.60 -4.88
N MET A 82 -5.79 -2.19 -3.73
CA MET A 82 -7.12 -2.70 -3.46
C MET A 82 -8.01 -1.77 -2.64
N SER A 83 -7.43 -0.87 -1.85
CA SER A 83 -8.16 -0.10 -0.85
C SER A 83 -8.53 1.29 -1.33
N ASP A 84 -9.70 1.79 -0.89
CA ASP A 84 -10.08 3.20 -1.01
C ASP A 84 -9.49 4.02 0.14
N GLN A 85 -9.30 3.37 1.31
CA GLN A 85 -8.64 3.94 2.48
C GLN A 85 -7.71 2.92 3.10
N VAL A 86 -6.55 3.38 3.54
CA VAL A 86 -5.53 2.58 4.22
C VAL A 86 -5.29 3.14 5.62
N VAL A 87 -5.19 2.24 6.58
CA VAL A 87 -4.77 2.54 7.96
C VAL A 87 -3.40 1.92 8.18
N VAL A 88 -2.39 2.76 8.41
CA VAL A 88 -1.04 2.29 8.77
C VAL A 88 -0.94 2.16 10.27
N LEU A 89 -0.60 0.95 10.73
CA LEU A 89 -0.42 0.62 12.14
C LEU A 89 1.05 0.39 12.46
N ASN A 90 1.52 0.94 13.57
CA ASN A 90 2.85 0.70 14.09
C ASN A 90 2.78 0.50 15.61
N GLN A 91 3.29 -0.62 16.11
CA GLN A 91 3.32 -0.96 17.55
C GLN A 91 1.95 -0.79 18.25
N GLY A 92 0.86 -1.11 17.56
CA GLY A 92 -0.50 -1.01 18.10
C GLY A 92 -1.12 0.39 18.05
N ALA A 93 -0.41 1.39 17.53
CA ALA A 93 -0.93 2.74 17.32
C ALA A 93 -1.19 3.01 15.84
N ILE A 94 -2.14 3.88 15.56
CA ILE A 94 -2.40 4.37 14.20
C ILE A 94 -1.40 5.48 13.88
N GLU A 95 -0.58 5.26 12.85
CA GLU A 95 0.38 6.25 12.33
C GLU A 95 -0.29 7.23 11.36
N GLN A 96 -1.08 6.70 10.43
CA GLN A 96 -1.79 7.51 9.44
C GLN A 96 -3.00 6.77 8.89
N ILE A 97 -4.03 7.54 8.54
CA ILE A 97 -5.19 7.09 7.78
C ILE A 97 -5.33 8.00 6.57
N GLY A 98 -5.56 7.41 5.39
CA GLY A 98 -5.78 8.18 4.18
C GLY A 98 -6.00 7.29 2.95
N SER A 99 -6.24 7.93 1.79
CA SER A 99 -6.21 7.22 0.53
C SER A 99 -4.78 6.75 0.22
N PRO A 100 -4.60 5.72 -0.61
CA PRO A 100 -3.29 5.29 -1.10
C PRO A 100 -2.42 6.44 -1.59
N GLU A 101 -3.00 7.35 -2.36
CA GLU A 101 -2.33 8.53 -2.92
C GLU A 101 -1.82 9.48 -1.81
N VAL A 102 -2.63 9.73 -0.78
CA VAL A 102 -2.23 10.58 0.36
C VAL A 102 -1.08 9.94 1.13
N LEU A 103 -1.13 8.62 1.39
CA LEU A 103 -0.07 7.94 2.12
C LEU A 103 1.26 7.94 1.34
N TYR A 104 1.19 7.83 0.04
CA TYR A 104 2.35 7.79 -0.85
C TYR A 104 3.01 9.16 -1.02
N HIS A 105 2.21 10.20 -1.28
CA HIS A 105 2.73 11.55 -1.59
C HIS A 105 2.86 12.46 -0.37
N GLN A 106 2.10 12.19 0.70
CA GLN A 106 2.06 13.02 1.91
C GLN A 106 2.16 12.16 3.19
N PRO A 107 3.23 11.36 3.33
CA PRO A 107 3.42 10.54 4.53
C PRO A 107 3.54 11.42 5.78
N ALA A 108 2.77 11.09 6.83
CA ALA A 108 2.73 11.88 8.06
C ALA A 108 3.97 11.66 8.95
N SER A 109 4.71 10.57 8.75
CA SER A 109 5.90 10.25 9.53
C SER A 109 6.97 9.57 8.67
N ARG A 110 8.21 9.58 9.18
CA ARG A 110 9.31 8.82 8.56
C ARG A 110 9.00 7.33 8.45
N PHE A 111 8.25 6.79 9.43
CA PHE A 111 7.83 5.40 9.39
C PHE A 111 6.92 5.13 8.19
N VAL A 112 5.87 5.94 8.00
CA VAL A 112 4.96 5.81 6.86
C VAL A 112 5.70 6.01 5.54
N ALA A 113 6.58 7.02 5.46
CA ALA A 113 7.39 7.29 4.27
C ALA A 113 8.26 6.11 3.84
N GLY A 114 8.89 5.42 4.80
CA GLY A 114 9.73 4.25 4.53
C GLY A 114 8.98 2.93 4.44
N PHE A 115 7.75 2.88 4.97
CA PHE A 115 6.90 1.70 4.91
C PHE A 115 6.06 1.65 3.63
N ILE A 116 5.61 2.77 3.10
CA ILE A 116 4.75 2.85 1.92
C ILE A 116 5.57 3.11 0.65
N GLY A 117 5.70 2.07 -0.18
CA GLY A 117 6.40 2.12 -1.46
C GLY A 117 7.92 2.29 -1.35
N ASP A 118 8.59 2.11 -2.48
CA ASP A 118 10.04 2.29 -2.58
C ASP A 118 10.40 3.79 -2.60
N GLY A 119 11.55 4.13 -2.00
CA GLY A 119 12.07 5.48 -2.02
C GLY A 119 13.36 5.62 -1.20
N ALA A 120 14.18 6.59 -1.59
CA ALA A 120 15.38 6.95 -0.85
C ALA A 120 15.05 8.01 0.21
N LEU A 121 15.45 7.73 1.46
CA LEU A 121 15.25 8.63 2.61
C LEU A 121 16.56 9.36 2.94
N PHE A 122 16.53 10.68 2.87
CA PHE A 122 17.63 11.56 3.21
C PHE A 122 17.28 12.36 4.47
N THR A 123 18.13 12.31 5.47
CA THR A 123 17.93 13.07 6.71
C THR A 123 19.01 14.13 6.84
N GLY A 124 18.62 15.33 7.23
CA GLY A 124 19.54 16.43 7.34
C GLY A 124 18.91 17.66 8.00
N LYS A 125 19.56 18.79 7.83
CA LYS A 125 19.05 20.10 8.28
C LYS A 125 18.69 20.97 7.09
N ILE A 126 17.66 21.77 7.26
CA ILE A 126 17.30 22.76 6.25
C ILE A 126 18.30 23.91 6.30
N GLY A 127 19.03 24.08 5.22
CA GLY A 127 19.99 25.15 4.98
C GLY A 127 19.48 26.14 3.94
N ASN A 128 20.37 27.06 3.55
CA ASN A 128 20.11 28.13 2.59
C ASN A 128 19.04 29.15 3.01
N THR A 129 18.33 29.72 2.06
CA THR A 129 17.34 30.79 2.30
C THR A 129 15.94 30.25 2.29
N VAL A 130 15.01 31.01 2.86
CA VAL A 130 13.57 30.67 2.85
C VAL A 130 13.01 30.59 1.43
N GLU A 131 13.61 31.31 0.48
CA GLU A 131 13.20 31.33 -0.93
C GLU A 131 13.68 30.09 -1.70
N ASN A 132 14.76 29.45 -1.23
CA ASN A 132 15.37 28.29 -1.90
C ASN A 132 15.90 27.30 -0.85
N PRO A 133 15.01 26.65 -0.08
CA PRO A 133 15.41 25.74 0.99
C PRO A 133 16.07 24.48 0.44
N MET A 134 17.17 24.06 1.05
CA MET A 134 17.89 22.84 0.72
C MET A 134 18.00 21.96 1.96
N LEU A 135 17.78 20.65 1.80
CA LEU A 135 18.15 19.68 2.81
C LEU A 135 19.65 19.41 2.69
N VAL A 136 20.41 19.72 3.73
CA VAL A 136 21.84 19.45 3.81
C VAL A 136 22.04 18.24 4.70
N THR A 137 22.52 17.14 4.12
CA THR A 137 22.80 15.90 4.83
C THR A 137 24.15 15.97 5.58
N GLU A 138 24.41 15.01 6.48
CA GLU A 138 25.67 15.00 7.26
C GLU A 138 26.92 14.80 6.39
N ASP A 139 26.79 14.13 5.27
CA ASP A 139 27.86 13.93 4.26
C ASP A 139 27.99 15.08 3.26
N GLY A 140 27.21 16.15 3.43
CA GLY A 140 27.28 17.38 2.65
C GLY A 140 26.51 17.36 1.34
N LEU A 141 25.64 16.36 1.10
CA LEU A 141 24.74 16.35 -0.04
C LEU A 141 23.66 17.44 0.15
N GLU A 142 23.45 18.27 -0.86
CA GLU A 142 22.43 19.30 -0.88
C GLU A 142 21.28 18.89 -1.81
N LEU A 143 20.07 18.79 -1.26
CA LEU A 143 18.89 18.38 -2.00
C LEU A 143 17.83 19.48 -1.94
N PRO A 144 17.24 19.89 -3.08
CA PRO A 144 16.18 20.88 -3.09
C PRO A 144 14.94 20.34 -2.38
N VAL A 145 14.34 21.18 -1.53
CA VAL A 145 13.09 20.84 -0.85
C VAL A 145 12.02 21.87 -1.18
N GLY A 146 10.76 21.42 -1.15
CA GLY A 146 9.63 22.34 -1.34
C GLY A 146 9.46 23.33 -0.19
N VAL A 147 8.61 24.30 -0.39
CA VAL A 147 8.28 25.33 0.62
C VAL A 147 7.59 24.68 1.83
N GLY A 148 8.06 24.98 3.02
CA GLY A 148 7.42 24.50 4.26
C GLY A 148 8.33 24.47 5.48
N PRO A 149 9.47 23.75 5.48
CA PRO A 149 10.34 23.71 6.64
C PRO A 149 11.14 25.01 6.82
N ASN A 150 11.43 25.39 8.06
CA ASN A 150 12.25 26.56 8.36
C ASN A 150 13.74 26.21 8.30
N VAL A 151 14.56 27.22 7.99
CA VAL A 151 16.02 27.09 8.06
C VAL A 151 16.46 26.69 9.47
N GLY A 152 17.29 25.65 9.54
CA GLY A 152 17.78 25.07 10.79
C GLY A 152 16.94 23.89 11.33
N ASP A 153 15.75 23.66 10.83
CA ASP A 153 14.94 22.51 11.20
C ASP A 153 15.60 21.20 10.74
N SER A 154 15.46 20.14 11.55
CA SER A 154 15.79 18.79 11.12
C SER A 154 14.63 18.22 10.30
N ALA A 155 14.95 17.72 9.12
CA ALA A 155 13.94 17.17 8.21
C ALA A 155 14.40 15.83 7.60
N THR A 156 13.42 15.08 7.13
CA THR A 156 13.66 13.89 6.31
C THR A 156 12.95 14.09 4.98
N LEU A 157 13.70 14.01 3.89
CA LEU A 157 13.20 14.03 2.52
C LEU A 157 13.07 12.61 2.01
N ILE A 158 11.94 12.27 1.41
CA ILE A 158 11.80 11.04 0.63
C ILE A 158 11.81 11.40 -0.86
N ILE A 159 12.61 10.68 -1.63
CA ILE A 159 12.63 10.76 -3.10
C ILE A 159 12.14 9.43 -3.64
N ARG A 160 11.04 9.47 -4.39
CA ARG A 160 10.47 8.31 -5.05
C ARG A 160 11.19 8.02 -6.37
N PRO A 161 11.29 6.74 -6.82
CA PRO A 161 12.02 6.38 -8.04
C PRO A 161 11.57 7.16 -9.28
N GLU A 162 10.28 7.43 -9.42
CA GLU A 162 9.70 8.18 -10.55
C GLU A 162 10.00 9.68 -10.53
N GLN A 163 10.57 10.19 -9.44
CA GLN A 163 11.01 11.59 -9.32
C GLN A 163 12.46 11.79 -9.77
N LEU A 164 13.17 10.69 -10.08
CA LEU A 164 14.56 10.73 -10.52
C LEU A 164 14.64 10.70 -12.04
N GLU A 165 15.34 11.68 -12.59
CA GLU A 165 15.72 11.71 -13.99
C GLU A 165 17.24 11.52 -14.11
N ILE A 166 17.68 10.68 -15.04
CA ILE A 166 19.09 10.55 -15.36
C ILE A 166 19.42 11.64 -16.36
N ALA A 167 20.17 12.65 -15.91
CA ALA A 167 20.73 13.64 -16.82
C ALA A 167 21.88 12.99 -17.61
N GLU A 168 21.81 12.96 -18.94
CA GLU A 168 22.98 12.67 -19.76
C GLU A 168 23.98 13.84 -19.60
N GLU A 169 25.17 13.53 -19.11
CA GLU A 169 26.27 14.51 -19.21
C GLU A 169 26.50 14.77 -20.70
N ASN A 170 26.17 15.98 -21.14
CA ASN A 170 26.65 16.45 -22.43
C ASN A 170 28.16 16.58 -22.32
N PRO A 171 28.96 15.85 -23.15
CA PRO A 171 30.41 15.92 -23.14
C PRO A 171 30.95 17.29 -23.58
#